data_73b06c0ba6cfdc204f86006fbe679029
#
_entry.id   73b06c0ba6cfdc204f86006fbe679029
#
_cell.length_a   1.000
_cell.length_b   1.000
_cell.length_c   1.000
_cell.angle_alpha   90.00
_cell.angle_beta   90.00
_cell.angle_gamma   90.00
#
_symmetry.space_group_name_H-M   'P 1'
#
loop_
_entity.id
_entity.type
_entity.pdbx_description
1 polymer ?
#
loop_
_entity_poly.entity_id
_entity_poly.type
_entity_poly.pdbx_seq_one_letter_code
_entity_poly.pdbx_strand_id
1 'polypeptide(L)'
;CPCQVAALYKYLDNSDITNLYTMDIVCHGVPSPKVLQKYLKENFAGKKIRKLDFRDKSVYGWSSGINVYFEDGTVYRRLHTEDSCCKAFLPCICLRKSCANCKFSRLPRQADLTIGDFWGIEHFDKSLNDHKGTSVVLVNNKKGREIIEKCVQFWDKDIITPIEEATRINKTIMQPFHAHPARRRFFENLDRYSLDILVEKCQTHHYDIGIVGLWYGLNYGSILTYYALYKVVNQMGFDALMINKPNELWNERYIDRNSIANRFIYENCYVSNVRRNKRDWEDLNNHCDTFIVGSDVVWNYKICGLQSHQFFFLDFVDDSKKKIAMASSFGSGYDAPEDERILDKYYINKFDYIGVREEDGVRLCKEYFGVNADQVIDPVFICDKTVYYELADKLNYRTDYSFISAYILGPDIIKYNILKKISEIQNCEMKIIENPNIPGVFKQKLGVEALHTPSVEEWLYYIKNCEFFVGDSFHGLCFALIFNKPFLITVNSNVSGLQRFSTLLKMIGLENRLFFTDKDDIQKIEEIISQPIDYSIVNRIIDNHTKDSYEWLLNAIKSEKRYNTTAYDVLIKKLEKKINKIEDYLKLV
;
A
#
# COMPACT_ATOMS: atom_id res chain seq x y z
N CYS A 1 11.62 -14.59 -30.27
CA CYS A 1 11.20 -13.28 -29.81
C CYS A 1 12.13 -12.18 -30.32
N PRO A 2 11.68 -10.92 -30.48
CA PRO A 2 12.53 -9.83 -30.98
C PRO A 2 13.82 -9.64 -30.17
N CYS A 3 13.76 -9.74 -28.86
CA CYS A 3 14.94 -9.64 -27.99
C CYS A 3 15.98 -10.77 -28.18
N GLN A 4 15.53 -11.96 -28.62
CA GLN A 4 16.44 -13.07 -28.92
C GLN A 4 17.16 -12.85 -30.27
N VAL A 5 16.44 -12.31 -31.26
CA VAL A 5 17.04 -11.94 -32.54
C VAL A 5 18.07 -10.82 -32.34
N ALA A 6 17.73 -9.80 -31.55
CA ALA A 6 18.68 -8.75 -31.21
C ALA A 6 19.94 -9.28 -30.47
N ALA A 7 19.76 -10.25 -29.59
CA ALA A 7 20.87 -10.90 -28.88
C ALA A 7 21.72 -11.73 -29.86
N LEU A 8 21.09 -12.43 -30.82
CA LEU A 8 21.81 -13.18 -31.85
C LEU A 8 22.68 -12.24 -32.69
N TYR A 9 22.14 -11.14 -33.18
CA TYR A 9 22.93 -10.16 -33.95
C TYR A 9 24.10 -9.59 -33.14
N LYS A 10 23.89 -9.32 -31.86
CA LYS A 10 24.98 -8.86 -31.00
C LYS A 10 26.04 -9.93 -30.73
N TYR A 11 25.64 -11.20 -30.64
CA TYR A 11 26.59 -12.32 -30.48
C TYR A 11 27.41 -12.56 -31.73
N LEU A 12 26.80 -12.40 -32.93
CA LEU A 12 27.43 -12.56 -34.21
C LEU A 12 28.22 -11.32 -34.68
N ASP A 13 28.39 -10.34 -33.81
CA ASP A 13 29.10 -9.09 -34.08
C ASP A 13 30.36 -9.31 -34.90
N ASN A 14 30.54 -8.54 -36.01
CA ASN A 14 31.62 -8.68 -37.00
C ASN A 14 31.67 -10.01 -37.78
N SER A 15 30.71 -10.92 -37.62
CA SER A 15 30.63 -12.14 -38.43
C SER A 15 29.94 -11.87 -39.77
N ASP A 16 30.27 -12.67 -40.81
CA ASP A 16 29.53 -12.64 -42.06
C ASP A 16 28.11 -13.21 -41.85
N ILE A 17 27.12 -12.36 -41.94
CA ILE A 17 25.70 -12.71 -41.81
C ILE A 17 24.94 -12.66 -43.13
N THR A 18 25.64 -12.68 -44.24
CA THR A 18 25.02 -12.58 -45.57
C THR A 18 24.00 -13.69 -45.81
N ASN A 19 24.27 -14.90 -45.35
CA ASN A 19 23.41 -16.08 -45.48
C ASN A 19 22.48 -16.29 -44.27
N LEU A 20 22.47 -15.39 -43.28
CA LEU A 20 21.59 -15.48 -42.14
C LEU A 20 20.26 -14.82 -42.45
N TYR A 21 19.17 -15.56 -42.33
CA TYR A 21 17.80 -15.08 -42.39
C TYR A 21 17.16 -15.21 -41.03
N THR A 22 16.46 -14.18 -40.59
CA THR A 22 15.87 -14.12 -39.26
C THR A 22 14.38 -13.82 -39.33
N MET A 23 13.64 -14.48 -38.41
CA MET A 23 12.22 -14.26 -38.25
C MET A 23 11.91 -14.14 -36.76
N ASP A 24 11.19 -13.09 -36.40
CA ASP A 24 10.67 -12.94 -35.04
C ASP A 24 9.11 -12.97 -35.02
N ILE A 25 8.55 -12.87 -33.84
CA ILE A 25 7.11 -12.88 -33.63
C ILE A 25 6.64 -11.56 -33.02
N VAL A 26 5.37 -11.21 -33.24
CA VAL A 26 4.66 -10.22 -32.43
C VAL A 26 4.53 -10.79 -31.02
N CYS A 27 5.39 -10.33 -30.13
CA CYS A 27 5.61 -10.99 -28.84
C CYS A 27 4.75 -10.39 -27.74
N HIS A 28 3.87 -11.20 -27.14
CA HIS A 28 3.06 -10.84 -25.99
C HIS A 28 3.89 -10.64 -24.71
N GLY A 29 5.02 -11.34 -24.59
CA GLY A 29 5.86 -11.36 -23.39
C GLY A 29 6.11 -12.79 -22.91
N VAL A 30 6.98 -12.92 -21.92
CA VAL A 30 7.38 -14.22 -21.35
C VAL A 30 6.89 -14.29 -19.90
N PRO A 31 6.09 -15.31 -19.54
CA PRO A 31 5.68 -15.52 -18.16
C PRO A 31 6.85 -15.90 -17.26
N SER A 32 6.72 -15.67 -15.96
CA SER A 32 7.70 -16.12 -14.98
C SER A 32 7.72 -17.65 -14.89
N PRO A 33 8.88 -18.31 -14.95
CA PRO A 33 8.99 -19.76 -14.76
C PRO A 33 8.41 -20.24 -13.41
N LYS A 34 8.51 -19.43 -12.35
CA LYS A 34 7.93 -19.75 -11.04
C LYS A 34 6.42 -19.96 -11.11
N VAL A 35 5.72 -19.19 -11.94
CA VAL A 35 4.26 -19.32 -12.10
C VAL A 35 3.90 -20.63 -12.78
N LEU A 36 4.63 -21.00 -13.82
CA LEU A 36 4.43 -22.30 -14.49
C LEU A 36 4.74 -23.48 -13.53
N GLN A 37 5.85 -23.40 -12.79
CA GLN A 37 6.19 -24.43 -11.81
C GLN A 37 5.11 -24.60 -10.75
N LYS A 38 4.59 -23.48 -10.22
CA LYS A 38 3.48 -23.48 -9.24
C LYS A 38 2.22 -24.10 -9.85
N TYR A 39 1.84 -23.69 -11.06
CA TYR A 39 0.70 -24.22 -11.79
C TYR A 39 0.79 -25.75 -11.96
N LEU A 40 1.93 -26.25 -12.43
CA LEU A 40 2.16 -27.67 -12.64
C LEU A 40 2.12 -28.45 -11.32
N LYS A 41 2.72 -27.89 -10.25
CA LYS A 41 2.72 -28.50 -8.92
C LYS A 41 1.32 -28.60 -8.31
N GLU A 42 0.53 -27.53 -8.43
CA GLU A 42 -0.80 -27.47 -7.82
C GLU A 42 -1.83 -28.35 -8.56
N ASN A 43 -1.76 -28.41 -9.89
CA ASN A 43 -2.78 -29.09 -10.67
C ASN A 43 -2.40 -30.53 -11.07
N PHE A 44 -1.12 -30.85 -11.13
CA PHE A 44 -0.65 -32.13 -11.72
C PHE A 44 0.41 -32.82 -10.87
N ALA A 45 0.43 -32.58 -9.56
CA ALA A 45 1.36 -33.28 -8.66
C ALA A 45 1.24 -34.80 -8.81
N GLY A 46 2.40 -35.47 -8.97
CA GLY A 46 2.47 -36.93 -9.12
C GLY A 46 2.17 -37.46 -10.53
N LYS A 47 1.72 -36.62 -11.47
CA LYS A 47 1.52 -37.02 -12.87
C LYS A 47 2.75 -36.71 -13.72
N LYS A 48 3.15 -37.65 -14.59
CA LYS A 48 4.21 -37.42 -15.54
C LYS A 48 3.68 -36.79 -16.83
N ILE A 49 4.13 -35.54 -17.12
CA ILE A 49 3.69 -34.77 -18.27
C ILE A 49 4.56 -35.15 -19.48
N ARG A 50 3.91 -35.60 -20.56
CA ARG A 50 4.53 -35.91 -21.84
C ARG A 50 4.64 -34.68 -22.75
N LYS A 51 3.56 -33.87 -22.82
CA LYS A 51 3.48 -32.67 -23.66
C LYS A 51 2.59 -31.63 -22.98
N LEU A 52 2.98 -30.37 -23.11
CA LEU A 52 2.18 -29.22 -22.72
C LEU A 52 1.95 -28.34 -23.95
N ASP A 53 0.69 -28.06 -24.27
CA ASP A 53 0.29 -27.25 -25.41
C ASP A 53 -0.58 -26.09 -24.92
N PHE A 54 -0.02 -24.88 -24.97
CA PHE A 54 -0.68 -23.66 -24.49
C PHE A 54 -1.67 -23.06 -25.51
N ARG A 55 -1.72 -23.56 -26.73
CA ARG A 55 -2.52 -22.95 -27.79
C ARG A 55 -3.08 -24.02 -28.72
N ASP A 56 -3.71 -25.03 -28.16
CA ASP A 56 -4.38 -26.06 -28.94
C ASP A 56 -5.68 -25.48 -29.52
N LYS A 57 -5.74 -25.42 -30.85
CA LYS A 57 -6.92 -24.98 -31.61
C LYS A 57 -7.79 -26.15 -32.06
N SER A 58 -7.40 -27.40 -31.84
CA SER A 58 -8.06 -28.60 -32.35
C SER A 58 -9.48 -28.77 -31.83
N VAL A 59 -9.73 -28.34 -30.60
CA VAL A 59 -11.04 -28.48 -29.92
C VAL A 59 -11.83 -27.14 -29.91
N TYR A 60 -11.14 -26.04 -29.65
CA TYR A 60 -11.80 -24.74 -29.39
C TYR A 60 -11.61 -23.72 -30.51
N GLY A 61 -11.01 -24.13 -31.63
CA GLY A 61 -10.75 -23.25 -32.77
C GLY A 61 -9.90 -22.01 -32.37
N TRP A 62 -10.29 -20.84 -32.84
CA TRP A 62 -9.56 -19.60 -32.55
C TRP A 62 -9.52 -19.26 -31.05
N SER A 63 -10.56 -19.62 -30.28
CA SER A 63 -10.62 -19.38 -28.83
C SER A 63 -9.53 -20.10 -28.07
N SER A 64 -8.93 -21.13 -28.65
CA SER A 64 -7.81 -21.93 -28.13
C SER A 64 -7.91 -22.32 -26.66
N GLY A 65 -7.22 -23.37 -26.26
CA GLY A 65 -7.16 -23.88 -24.90
C GLY A 65 -5.76 -24.37 -24.54
N ILE A 66 -5.59 -24.72 -23.29
CA ILE A 66 -4.42 -25.43 -22.79
C ILE A 66 -4.71 -26.93 -22.77
N ASN A 67 -3.80 -27.73 -23.33
CA ASN A 67 -3.84 -29.18 -23.23
C ASN A 67 -2.57 -29.69 -22.54
N VAL A 68 -2.74 -30.55 -21.55
CA VAL A 68 -1.64 -31.27 -20.88
C VAL A 68 -1.82 -32.75 -21.15
N TYR A 69 -0.88 -33.36 -21.81
CA TYR A 69 -0.84 -34.78 -22.15
C TYR A 69 0.05 -35.51 -21.17
N PHE A 70 -0.47 -36.54 -20.53
CA PHE A 70 0.27 -37.36 -19.56
C PHE A 70 0.81 -38.66 -20.16
N GLU A 71 1.82 -39.25 -19.50
CA GLU A 71 2.39 -40.55 -19.93
C GLU A 71 1.37 -41.69 -19.81
N ASP A 72 0.40 -41.56 -18.90
CA ASP A 72 -0.69 -42.56 -18.72
C ASP A 72 -1.76 -42.49 -19.83
N GLY A 73 -1.59 -41.61 -20.82
CA GLY A 73 -2.53 -41.43 -21.93
C GLY A 73 -3.69 -40.48 -21.62
N THR A 74 -3.85 -40.04 -20.38
CA THR A 74 -4.88 -39.04 -20.02
C THR A 74 -4.51 -37.66 -20.53
N VAL A 75 -5.54 -36.82 -20.76
CA VAL A 75 -5.35 -35.43 -21.24
C VAL A 75 -6.23 -34.48 -20.43
N TYR A 76 -5.59 -33.46 -19.86
CA TYR A 76 -6.29 -32.32 -19.28
C TYR A 76 -6.50 -31.27 -20.36
N ARG A 77 -7.74 -30.71 -20.44
CA ARG A 77 -8.10 -29.66 -21.39
C ARG A 77 -8.93 -28.60 -20.71
N ARG A 78 -8.57 -27.33 -20.93
CA ARG A 78 -9.38 -26.18 -20.51
C ARG A 78 -9.27 -25.02 -21.48
N LEU A 79 -10.33 -24.22 -21.56
CA LEU A 79 -10.30 -22.94 -22.25
C LEU A 79 -9.35 -21.95 -21.55
N HIS A 80 -8.77 -21.06 -22.31
CA HIS A 80 -7.91 -19.99 -21.76
C HIS A 80 -8.61 -19.11 -20.72
N THR A 81 -9.93 -18.92 -20.87
CA THR A 81 -10.77 -18.15 -19.95
C THR A 81 -11.08 -18.86 -18.64
N GLU A 82 -10.81 -20.15 -18.55
CA GLU A 82 -11.07 -20.99 -17.37
C GLU A 82 -9.78 -21.37 -16.64
N ASP A 83 -8.67 -21.44 -17.36
CA ASP A 83 -7.40 -21.91 -16.83
C ASP A 83 -6.62 -20.77 -16.14
N SER A 84 -6.18 -21.00 -14.91
CA SER A 84 -5.51 -19.99 -14.08
C SER A 84 -4.16 -19.53 -14.64
N CYS A 85 -3.40 -20.43 -15.30
CA CYS A 85 -2.16 -20.04 -15.94
C CYS A 85 -2.40 -19.08 -17.09
N CYS A 86 -3.42 -19.36 -17.91
CA CYS A 86 -3.83 -18.51 -19.02
C CYS A 86 -4.46 -17.20 -18.54
N LYS A 87 -5.29 -17.24 -17.49
CA LYS A 87 -5.88 -16.06 -16.84
C LYS A 87 -4.82 -15.12 -16.23
N ALA A 88 -3.66 -15.66 -15.80
CA ALA A 88 -2.55 -14.84 -15.35
C ALA A 88 -1.72 -14.28 -16.54
N PHE A 89 -1.60 -15.06 -17.63
CA PHE A 89 -0.77 -14.71 -18.77
C PHE A 89 -1.40 -13.68 -19.70
N LEU A 90 -2.65 -13.90 -20.12
CA LEU A 90 -3.32 -13.06 -21.13
C LEU A 90 -3.45 -11.58 -20.71
N PRO A 91 -3.85 -11.23 -19.47
CA PRO A 91 -3.86 -9.86 -19.01
C PRO A 91 -2.49 -9.34 -18.55
N CYS A 92 -1.39 -10.07 -18.83
CA CYS A 92 -0.01 -9.67 -18.50
C CYS A 92 0.33 -9.62 -17.00
N ILE A 93 -0.45 -10.28 -16.13
CA ILE A 93 -0.21 -10.29 -14.67
C ILE A 93 1.12 -10.96 -14.34
N CYS A 94 1.41 -12.12 -14.97
CA CYS A 94 2.56 -12.97 -14.63
C CYS A 94 3.80 -12.77 -15.51
N LEU A 95 3.83 -11.77 -16.39
CA LEU A 95 4.95 -11.52 -17.28
C LEU A 95 6.22 -11.07 -16.54
N ARG A 96 7.38 -11.32 -17.14
CA ARG A 96 8.66 -10.78 -16.65
C ARG A 96 8.64 -9.24 -16.65
N LYS A 97 9.26 -8.63 -15.65
CA LYS A 97 9.35 -7.16 -15.53
C LYS A 97 9.98 -6.52 -16.78
N SER A 98 10.99 -7.17 -17.36
CA SER A 98 11.66 -6.71 -18.58
C SER A 98 10.76 -6.69 -19.82
N CYS A 99 9.70 -7.51 -19.89
CA CYS A 99 8.78 -7.54 -21.02
C CYS A 99 7.90 -6.31 -21.10
N ALA A 100 7.48 -5.75 -19.96
CA ALA A 100 6.70 -4.50 -19.92
C ALA A 100 7.51 -3.27 -20.40
N ASN A 101 8.84 -3.33 -20.31
CA ASN A 101 9.75 -2.28 -20.77
C ASN A 101 10.62 -2.76 -21.96
N CYS A 102 10.07 -3.64 -22.81
CA CYS A 102 10.81 -4.26 -23.89
C CYS A 102 11.27 -3.24 -24.93
N LYS A 103 12.57 -3.10 -25.11
CA LYS A 103 13.17 -2.18 -26.10
C LYS A 103 13.01 -2.67 -27.55
N PHE A 104 12.65 -3.94 -27.75
CA PHE A 104 12.60 -4.61 -29.04
C PHE A 104 11.17 -4.82 -29.56
N SER A 105 10.14 -4.61 -28.76
CA SER A 105 8.73 -4.69 -29.16
C SER A 105 8.25 -3.33 -29.70
N ARG A 106 8.87 -2.89 -30.80
CA ARG A 106 8.61 -1.60 -31.47
C ARG A 106 9.17 -1.62 -32.89
N LEU A 107 8.81 -0.65 -33.71
CA LEU A 107 9.43 -0.42 -35.01
C LEU A 107 10.69 0.46 -34.90
N PRO A 108 11.71 0.23 -35.75
CA PRO A 108 11.82 -0.89 -36.68
C PRO A 108 12.04 -2.21 -35.94
N ARG A 109 11.56 -3.32 -36.53
CA ARG A 109 11.76 -4.66 -35.98
C ARG A 109 13.19 -5.13 -36.15
N GLN A 110 13.57 -6.13 -35.34
CA GLN A 110 14.95 -6.64 -35.31
C GLN A 110 15.24 -7.69 -36.42
N ALA A 111 14.22 -8.49 -36.75
CA ALA A 111 14.35 -9.59 -37.72
C ALA A 111 14.08 -9.13 -39.16
N ASP A 112 14.43 -9.96 -40.14
CA ASP A 112 14.10 -9.72 -41.55
C ASP A 112 12.58 -9.77 -41.79
N LEU A 113 11.89 -10.69 -41.09
CA LEU A 113 10.45 -10.82 -41.05
C LEU A 113 9.94 -10.86 -39.62
N THR A 114 8.76 -10.29 -39.40
CA THR A 114 8.00 -10.47 -38.17
C THR A 114 6.63 -11.05 -38.47
N ILE A 115 6.26 -12.13 -37.78
CA ILE A 115 4.95 -12.76 -37.94
C ILE A 115 4.11 -12.63 -36.68
N GLY A 116 2.79 -12.58 -36.81
CA GLY A 116 1.85 -12.52 -35.71
C GLY A 116 0.45 -12.80 -36.13
N ASP A 117 -0.47 -12.77 -35.16
CA ASP A 117 -1.91 -12.84 -35.44
C ASP A 117 -2.43 -11.46 -35.84
N PHE A 118 -3.23 -11.40 -36.89
CA PHE A 118 -3.95 -10.18 -37.29
C PHE A 118 -5.22 -10.06 -36.45
N TRP A 119 -5.14 -9.47 -35.28
CA TRP A 119 -6.31 -9.25 -34.45
C TRP A 119 -7.22 -8.20 -35.06
N GLY A 120 -8.53 -8.55 -35.15
CA GLY A 120 -9.54 -7.65 -35.70
C GLY A 120 -9.56 -7.61 -37.21
N ILE A 121 -9.08 -8.65 -37.90
CA ILE A 121 -9.12 -8.77 -39.34
C ILE A 121 -10.55 -8.56 -39.92
N GLU A 122 -11.58 -8.94 -39.15
CA GLU A 122 -13.00 -8.76 -39.48
C GLU A 122 -13.42 -7.30 -39.60
N HIS A 123 -12.68 -6.37 -39.02
CA HIS A 123 -12.91 -4.93 -39.14
C HIS A 123 -12.25 -4.34 -40.40
N PHE A 124 -11.25 -5.03 -40.93
CA PHE A 124 -10.57 -4.65 -42.15
C PHE A 124 -11.19 -5.32 -43.39
N ASP A 125 -11.24 -6.66 -43.36
CA ASP A 125 -11.84 -7.47 -44.41
C ASP A 125 -12.47 -8.75 -43.83
N LYS A 126 -13.80 -8.81 -43.79
CA LYS A 126 -14.57 -9.95 -43.29
C LYS A 126 -14.32 -11.25 -44.05
N SER A 127 -13.95 -11.16 -45.34
CA SER A 127 -13.68 -12.34 -46.17
C SER A 127 -12.43 -13.11 -45.75
N LEU A 128 -11.55 -12.47 -44.97
CA LEU A 128 -10.31 -13.06 -44.47
C LEU A 128 -10.49 -13.69 -43.10
N ASN A 129 -11.66 -13.57 -42.47
CA ASN A 129 -11.95 -14.21 -41.20
C ASN A 129 -12.60 -15.58 -41.42
N ASP A 130 -11.78 -16.63 -41.42
CA ASP A 130 -12.24 -18.03 -41.55
C ASP A 130 -12.38 -18.74 -40.20
N HIS A 131 -12.34 -18.00 -39.08
CA HIS A 131 -12.32 -18.50 -37.69
C HIS A 131 -11.15 -19.43 -37.34
N LYS A 132 -10.14 -19.56 -38.21
CA LYS A 132 -8.87 -20.29 -37.93
C LYS A 132 -7.74 -19.33 -37.57
N GLY A 133 -7.90 -18.07 -37.95
CA GLY A 133 -6.98 -16.96 -37.71
C GLY A 133 -6.12 -16.59 -38.91
N THR A 134 -6.04 -15.32 -39.18
CA THR A 134 -5.23 -14.71 -40.24
C THR A 134 -3.91 -14.22 -39.67
N SER A 135 -2.80 -14.49 -40.35
CA SER A 135 -1.48 -14.02 -39.93
C SER A 135 -1.19 -12.63 -40.50
N VAL A 136 -0.51 -11.79 -39.72
CA VAL A 136 0.14 -10.59 -40.21
C VAL A 136 1.64 -10.88 -40.40
N VAL A 137 2.20 -10.43 -41.51
CA VAL A 137 3.64 -10.54 -41.82
C VAL A 137 4.19 -9.14 -42.08
N LEU A 138 5.12 -8.71 -41.25
CA LEU A 138 5.87 -7.47 -41.47
C LEU A 138 7.17 -7.78 -42.20
N VAL A 139 7.38 -7.15 -43.34
CA VAL A 139 8.60 -7.23 -44.14
C VAL A 139 9.51 -6.09 -43.73
N ASN A 140 10.55 -6.38 -42.97
CA ASN A 140 11.32 -5.34 -42.27
C ASN A 140 12.50 -4.80 -43.06
N ASN A 141 13.01 -5.57 -44.04
CA ASN A 141 14.18 -5.19 -44.86
C ASN A 141 14.19 -5.93 -46.20
N LYS A 142 15.28 -5.73 -46.98
CA LYS A 142 15.47 -6.33 -48.31
C LYS A 142 15.49 -7.86 -48.26
N LYS A 143 16.20 -8.48 -47.30
CA LYS A 143 16.23 -9.95 -47.15
C LYS A 143 14.83 -10.52 -46.87
N GLY A 144 14.07 -9.85 -46.02
CA GLY A 144 12.67 -10.20 -45.74
C GLY A 144 11.82 -10.16 -47.03
N ARG A 145 12.00 -9.15 -47.87
CA ARG A 145 11.30 -9.04 -49.17
C ARG A 145 11.64 -10.22 -50.09
N GLU A 146 12.90 -10.57 -50.23
CA GLU A 146 13.38 -11.70 -51.05
C GLU A 146 12.77 -13.04 -50.58
N ILE A 147 12.56 -13.22 -49.28
CA ILE A 147 11.88 -14.40 -48.71
C ILE A 147 10.40 -14.41 -49.14
N ILE A 148 9.70 -13.30 -48.94
CA ILE A 148 8.25 -13.21 -49.21
C ILE A 148 7.96 -13.45 -50.70
N GLU A 149 8.74 -12.85 -51.59
CA GLU A 149 8.58 -13.06 -53.05
C GLU A 149 8.66 -14.53 -53.46
N LYS A 150 9.45 -15.33 -52.72
CA LYS A 150 9.56 -16.78 -52.94
C LYS A 150 8.45 -17.58 -52.26
N CYS A 151 7.87 -17.08 -51.14
CA CYS A 151 6.92 -17.81 -50.33
C CYS A 151 5.44 -17.52 -50.69
N VAL A 152 5.14 -16.36 -51.29
CA VAL A 152 3.76 -15.93 -51.55
C VAL A 152 2.99 -16.89 -52.44
N GLN A 153 3.69 -17.58 -53.37
CA GLN A 153 3.07 -18.58 -54.26
C GLN A 153 2.48 -19.81 -53.50
N PHE A 154 2.81 -19.99 -52.22
CA PHE A 154 2.30 -21.10 -51.41
C PHE A 154 1.17 -20.66 -50.47
N TRP A 155 0.73 -19.38 -50.56
CA TRP A 155 -0.33 -18.87 -49.68
C TRP A 155 -1.68 -18.98 -50.35
N ASP A 156 -2.70 -19.31 -49.58
CA ASP A 156 -4.08 -19.39 -50.06
C ASP A 156 -4.61 -18.02 -50.46
N LYS A 157 -4.28 -16.99 -49.66
CA LYS A 157 -4.60 -15.58 -49.92
C LYS A 157 -3.53 -14.70 -49.30
N ASP A 158 -3.21 -13.61 -49.97
CA ASP A 158 -2.39 -12.52 -49.44
C ASP A 158 -3.02 -11.16 -49.81
N ILE A 159 -2.82 -10.20 -48.94
CA ILE A 159 -3.26 -8.84 -49.12
C ILE A 159 -2.24 -7.89 -48.49
N ILE A 160 -1.88 -6.86 -49.21
CA ILE A 160 -1.05 -5.78 -48.68
C ILE A 160 -1.95 -4.82 -47.94
N THR A 161 -1.65 -4.60 -46.65
CA THR A 161 -2.42 -3.73 -45.78
C THR A 161 -1.58 -2.61 -45.18
N PRO A 162 -2.09 -1.41 -44.95
CA PRO A 162 -1.43 -0.37 -44.21
C PRO A 162 -1.10 -0.85 -42.79
N ILE A 163 0.04 -0.42 -42.25
CA ILE A 163 0.49 -0.81 -40.89
C ILE A 163 -0.51 -0.34 -39.82
N GLU A 164 -1.19 0.74 -40.03
CA GLU A 164 -2.20 1.31 -39.15
C GLU A 164 -3.36 0.33 -38.91
N GLU A 165 -3.80 -0.38 -39.94
CA GLU A 165 -4.84 -1.39 -39.83
C GLU A 165 -4.37 -2.62 -39.05
N ALA A 166 -3.16 -3.10 -39.32
CA ALA A 166 -2.56 -4.21 -38.58
C ALA A 166 -2.32 -3.88 -37.10
N THR A 167 -2.08 -2.61 -36.75
CA THR A 167 -1.81 -2.14 -35.39
C THR A 167 -3.02 -1.62 -34.65
N ARG A 168 -4.16 -1.47 -35.34
CA ARG A 168 -5.38 -0.88 -34.79
C ARG A 168 -5.83 -1.56 -33.51
N ILE A 169 -5.84 -2.88 -33.47
CA ILE A 169 -6.19 -3.69 -32.30
C ILE A 169 -4.95 -4.26 -31.64
N ASN A 170 -4.01 -4.82 -32.42
CA ASN A 170 -2.79 -5.40 -31.89
C ASN A 170 -1.66 -4.37 -31.76
N LYS A 171 -1.75 -3.52 -30.73
CA LYS A 171 -0.73 -2.50 -30.45
C LYS A 171 0.64 -3.05 -30.12
N THR A 172 0.78 -4.36 -29.82
CA THR A 172 2.06 -4.99 -29.50
C THR A 172 3.01 -5.12 -30.69
N ILE A 173 2.51 -4.83 -31.89
CA ILE A 173 3.35 -4.61 -33.08
C ILE A 173 4.25 -3.38 -32.88
N MET A 174 3.72 -2.30 -32.28
CA MET A 174 4.37 -0.99 -32.15
C MET A 174 5.01 -0.73 -30.78
N GLN A 175 4.52 -1.38 -29.73
CA GLN A 175 4.93 -1.13 -28.36
C GLN A 175 4.77 -2.39 -27.49
N PRO A 176 5.55 -2.53 -26.39
CA PRO A 176 5.34 -3.63 -25.46
C PRO A 176 3.99 -3.53 -24.74
N PHE A 177 3.49 -4.64 -24.23
CA PHE A 177 2.39 -4.63 -23.29
C PHE A 177 2.78 -3.88 -22.02
N HIS A 178 1.86 -3.09 -21.50
CA HIS A 178 2.03 -2.46 -20.19
C HIS A 178 1.95 -3.52 -19.08
N ALA A 179 2.77 -3.33 -18.04
CA ALA A 179 2.68 -4.19 -16.86
C ALA A 179 1.27 -4.08 -16.25
N HIS A 180 0.67 -5.22 -15.94
CA HIS A 180 -0.63 -5.23 -15.27
C HIS A 180 -0.49 -4.56 -13.88
N PRO A 181 -1.43 -3.69 -13.45
CA PRO A 181 -1.35 -3.03 -12.15
C PRO A 181 -1.19 -3.99 -10.98
N ALA A 182 -1.88 -5.14 -11.01
CA ALA A 182 -1.79 -6.16 -9.97
C ALA A 182 -0.51 -7.02 -10.03
N ARG A 183 0.40 -6.80 -11.00
CA ARG A 183 1.59 -7.65 -11.16
C ARG A 183 2.46 -7.73 -9.90
N ARG A 184 2.71 -6.60 -9.25
CA ARG A 184 3.52 -6.55 -8.02
C ARG A 184 2.86 -7.40 -6.94
N ARG A 185 1.59 -7.15 -6.65
CA ARG A 185 0.76 -7.87 -5.68
C ARG A 185 0.72 -9.38 -5.98
N PHE A 186 0.58 -9.76 -7.24
CA PHE A 186 0.58 -11.15 -7.66
C PHE A 186 1.87 -11.87 -7.24
N PHE A 187 3.04 -11.28 -7.50
CA PHE A 187 4.32 -11.91 -7.15
C PHE A 187 4.62 -11.89 -5.65
N GLU A 188 4.21 -10.86 -4.92
CA GLU A 188 4.35 -10.78 -3.46
C GLU A 188 3.51 -11.84 -2.74
N ASN A 189 2.40 -12.25 -3.34
CA ASN A 189 1.47 -13.23 -2.78
C ASN A 189 1.54 -14.62 -3.45
N LEU A 190 2.49 -14.84 -4.36
CA LEU A 190 2.59 -16.07 -5.15
C LEU A 190 2.75 -17.32 -4.27
N ASP A 191 3.42 -17.22 -3.15
CA ASP A 191 3.65 -18.34 -2.23
C ASP A 191 2.57 -18.49 -1.14
N ARG A 192 1.65 -17.50 -1.03
CA ARG A 192 0.59 -17.49 0.00
C ARG A 192 -0.70 -18.19 -0.43
N TYR A 193 -1.13 -17.98 -1.66
CA TYR A 193 -2.40 -18.49 -2.20
C TYR A 193 -2.15 -19.51 -3.29
N SER A 194 -3.15 -20.38 -3.52
CA SER A 194 -3.17 -21.14 -4.77
C SER A 194 -3.24 -20.20 -5.98
N LEU A 195 -2.79 -20.67 -7.13
CA LEU A 195 -2.77 -19.85 -8.33
C LEU A 195 -4.17 -19.39 -8.75
N ASP A 196 -5.18 -20.26 -8.60
CA ASP A 196 -6.57 -19.93 -8.92
C ASP A 196 -7.09 -18.78 -8.06
N ILE A 197 -6.94 -18.88 -6.73
CA ILE A 197 -7.35 -17.84 -5.78
C ILE A 197 -6.59 -16.53 -6.05
N LEU A 198 -5.28 -16.61 -6.26
CA LEU A 198 -4.45 -15.42 -6.48
C LEU A 198 -4.83 -14.67 -7.76
N VAL A 199 -5.09 -15.39 -8.84
CA VAL A 199 -5.54 -14.82 -10.12
C VAL A 199 -6.90 -14.15 -9.95
N GLU A 200 -7.84 -14.81 -9.28
CA GLU A 200 -9.17 -14.27 -8.99
C GLU A 200 -9.06 -12.98 -8.17
N LYS A 201 -8.33 -12.99 -7.06
CA LYS A 201 -8.07 -11.79 -6.23
C LYS A 201 -7.46 -10.63 -7.03
N CYS A 202 -6.54 -10.93 -7.96
CA CYS A 202 -5.92 -9.92 -8.81
C CYS A 202 -6.89 -9.34 -9.86
N GLN A 203 -7.80 -10.15 -10.39
CA GLN A 203 -8.79 -9.73 -11.39
C GLN A 203 -9.98 -8.98 -10.76
N THR A 204 -10.44 -9.40 -9.59
CA THR A 204 -11.55 -8.79 -8.86
C THR A 204 -11.14 -7.63 -7.95
N HIS A 205 -9.84 -7.36 -7.83
CA HIS A 205 -9.31 -6.36 -6.89
C HIS A 205 -9.72 -6.61 -5.43
N HIS A 206 -9.86 -7.88 -5.04
CA HIS A 206 -10.24 -8.29 -3.69
C HIS A 206 -9.03 -8.41 -2.76
N TYR A 207 -9.15 -7.92 -1.52
CA TYR A 207 -8.12 -7.91 -0.47
C TYR A 207 -8.68 -8.56 0.80
N ASP A 208 -7.80 -9.10 1.65
CA ASP A 208 -8.24 -9.65 2.93
C ASP A 208 -8.63 -8.53 3.90
N ILE A 209 -7.86 -7.43 3.89
CA ILE A 209 -7.98 -6.36 4.87
C ILE A 209 -7.97 -4.98 4.21
N GLY A 210 -8.96 -4.14 4.54
CA GLY A 210 -8.97 -2.71 4.27
C GLY A 210 -8.49 -1.92 5.49
N ILE A 211 -7.42 -1.12 5.35
CA ILE A 211 -6.88 -0.27 6.41
C ILE A 211 -7.42 1.14 6.26
N VAL A 212 -8.14 1.59 7.27
CA VAL A 212 -8.78 2.91 7.37
C VAL A 212 -8.00 3.81 8.31
N GLY A 213 -7.71 5.04 7.90
CA GLY A 213 -7.02 5.97 8.78
C GLY A 213 -6.59 7.30 8.18
N LEU A 214 -5.85 8.09 8.94
CA LEU A 214 -5.40 9.46 8.62
C LEU A 214 -4.00 9.49 7.97
N TRP A 215 -3.70 8.58 7.04
CA TRP A 215 -2.37 8.48 6.43
C TRP A 215 -2.09 9.50 5.32
N TYR A 216 -3.10 10.17 4.84
CA TYR A 216 -2.99 11.25 3.86
C TYR A 216 -2.71 12.58 4.58
N GLY A 217 -1.91 13.40 3.96
CA GLY A 217 -1.44 14.64 4.56
C GLY A 217 0.08 14.68 4.63
N LEU A 218 0.63 15.56 5.43
CA LEU A 218 2.05 15.80 5.51
C LEU A 218 2.66 15.39 6.87
N ASN A 219 1.93 14.65 7.71
CA ASN A 219 2.41 14.23 9.02
C ASN A 219 3.21 12.93 8.90
N TYR A 220 4.51 12.98 9.12
CA TYR A 220 5.40 11.81 9.07
C TYR A 220 4.97 10.68 10.02
N GLY A 221 4.50 11.05 11.20
CA GLY A 221 4.01 10.07 12.18
C GLY A 221 2.82 9.28 11.67
N SER A 222 1.80 9.96 11.15
CA SER A 222 0.64 9.32 10.56
C SER A 222 1.02 8.43 9.37
N ILE A 223 1.87 8.91 8.48
CA ILE A 223 2.36 8.14 7.32
C ILE A 223 3.00 6.83 7.78
N LEU A 224 3.94 6.94 8.74
CA LEU A 224 4.75 5.80 9.18
C LEU A 224 3.95 4.81 10.04
N THR A 225 2.98 5.27 10.85
CA THR A 225 2.15 4.34 11.64
C THR A 225 1.23 3.51 10.75
N TYR A 226 0.65 4.10 9.70
CA TYR A 226 -0.16 3.33 8.74
C TYR A 226 0.67 2.46 7.82
N TYR A 227 1.84 2.93 7.41
CA TYR A 227 2.81 2.10 6.70
C TYR A 227 3.24 0.90 7.54
N ALA A 228 3.52 1.10 8.82
CA ALA A 228 3.85 0.06 9.77
C ALA A 228 2.72 -0.98 9.90
N LEU A 229 1.47 -0.52 10.12
CA LEU A 229 0.32 -1.41 10.19
C LEU A 229 0.13 -2.22 8.90
N TYR A 230 0.27 -1.57 7.73
CA TYR A 230 0.24 -2.24 6.44
C TYR A 230 1.32 -3.32 6.32
N LYS A 231 2.56 -3.03 6.74
CA LYS A 231 3.68 -3.99 6.71
C LYS A 231 3.42 -5.16 7.66
N VAL A 232 2.99 -4.89 8.89
CA VAL A 232 2.68 -5.91 9.91
C VAL A 232 1.60 -6.87 9.41
N VAL A 233 0.48 -6.35 8.91
CA VAL A 233 -0.62 -7.16 8.36
C VAL A 233 -0.15 -8.03 7.21
N ASN A 234 0.65 -7.49 6.29
CA ASN A 234 1.22 -8.27 5.19
C ASN A 234 2.23 -9.33 5.67
N GLN A 235 3.03 -9.03 6.69
CA GLN A 235 3.96 -10.01 7.32
C GLN A 235 3.20 -11.15 8.02
N MET A 236 2.03 -10.86 8.60
CA MET A 236 1.12 -11.87 9.17
C MET A 236 0.49 -12.81 8.12
N GLY A 237 0.66 -12.53 6.82
CA GLY A 237 0.17 -13.36 5.73
C GLY A 237 -1.15 -12.87 5.13
N PHE A 238 -1.63 -11.68 5.45
CA PHE A 238 -2.85 -11.11 4.89
C PHE A 238 -2.53 -10.05 3.84
N ASP A 239 -3.37 -9.96 2.82
CA ASP A 239 -3.23 -9.01 1.73
C ASP A 239 -4.02 -7.73 2.07
N ALA A 240 -3.32 -6.62 2.24
CA ALA A 240 -3.89 -5.37 2.72
C ALA A 240 -4.05 -4.30 1.64
N LEU A 241 -5.13 -3.51 1.77
CA LEU A 241 -5.44 -2.33 0.97
C LEU A 241 -5.51 -1.10 1.87
N MET A 242 -4.73 -0.06 1.57
CA MET A 242 -4.86 1.25 2.21
C MET A 242 -6.05 1.99 1.61
N ILE A 243 -7.03 2.35 2.43
CA ILE A 243 -8.22 3.06 1.98
C ILE A 243 -7.92 4.55 1.83
N ASN A 244 -8.10 5.08 0.61
CA ASN A 244 -7.86 6.47 0.30
C ASN A 244 -9.15 7.29 0.45
N LYS A 245 -9.33 7.90 1.61
CA LYS A 245 -10.41 8.85 1.90
C LYS A 245 -9.81 10.16 2.41
N PRO A 246 -9.53 11.11 1.53
CA PRO A 246 -9.11 12.45 1.97
C PRO A 246 -10.25 13.13 2.74
N ASN A 247 -9.88 13.93 3.72
CA ASN A 247 -10.85 14.76 4.44
C ASN A 247 -11.39 15.85 3.49
N GLU A 248 -12.70 16.02 3.45
CA GLU A 248 -13.38 17.01 2.59
C GLU A 248 -12.98 18.46 2.89
N LEU A 249 -12.58 18.73 4.13
CA LEU A 249 -12.07 20.04 4.55
C LEU A 249 -10.64 20.31 4.09
N TRP A 250 -9.94 19.31 3.55
CA TRP A 250 -8.56 19.45 3.11
C TRP A 250 -8.52 19.74 1.62
N ASN A 251 -7.85 20.84 1.27
CA ASN A 251 -7.62 21.29 -0.10
C ASN A 251 -7.06 20.17 -0.99
N GLU A 252 -7.24 20.27 -2.32
CA GLU A 252 -6.68 19.38 -3.35
C GLU A 252 -5.17 19.07 -3.16
N ARG A 253 -4.45 19.95 -2.50
CA ARG A 253 -3.05 19.81 -2.10
C ARG A 253 -2.75 18.51 -1.32
N TYR A 254 -3.72 17.97 -0.55
CA TYR A 254 -3.55 16.71 0.20
C TYR A 254 -3.92 15.46 -0.63
N ILE A 255 -4.53 15.66 -1.78
CA ILE A 255 -4.90 14.60 -2.72
C ILE A 255 -3.79 14.42 -3.77
N ASP A 256 -2.88 15.37 -3.88
CA ASP A 256 -1.78 15.31 -4.83
C ASP A 256 -0.90 14.08 -4.55
N ARG A 257 -0.87 13.18 -5.53
CA ARG A 257 -0.02 11.96 -5.49
C ARG A 257 1.48 12.28 -5.41
N ASN A 258 1.88 13.47 -5.79
CA ASN A 258 3.27 13.92 -5.76
C ASN A 258 3.65 14.56 -4.42
N SER A 259 2.70 14.78 -3.50
CA SER A 259 3.06 15.18 -2.14
C SER A 259 3.96 14.10 -1.52
N ILE A 260 4.91 14.53 -0.70
CA ILE A 260 5.92 13.63 -0.09
C ILE A 260 5.28 12.44 0.61
N ALA A 261 4.22 12.70 1.36
CA ALA A 261 3.47 11.69 2.08
C ALA A 261 2.78 10.70 1.14
N ASN A 262 2.00 11.22 0.20
CA ASN A 262 1.24 10.38 -0.71
C ASN A 262 2.19 9.57 -1.61
N ARG A 263 3.25 10.18 -2.13
CA ARG A 263 4.25 9.48 -2.94
C ARG A 263 4.83 8.28 -2.19
N PHE A 264 5.25 8.47 -0.93
CA PHE A 264 5.79 7.39 -0.11
C PHE A 264 4.78 6.22 0.04
N ILE A 265 3.52 6.52 0.36
CA ILE A 265 2.48 5.49 0.52
C ILE A 265 2.18 4.80 -0.82
N TYR A 266 2.01 5.55 -1.92
CA TYR A 266 1.74 4.96 -3.24
C TYR A 266 2.90 4.11 -3.77
N GLU A 267 4.14 4.44 -3.44
CA GLU A 267 5.32 3.65 -3.82
C GLU A 267 5.47 2.36 -2.99
N ASN A 268 4.99 2.36 -1.75
CA ASN A 268 5.24 1.28 -0.79
C ASN A 268 4.00 0.45 -0.41
N CYS A 269 2.78 0.92 -0.68
CA CYS A 269 1.52 0.25 -0.31
C CYS A 269 0.60 0.09 -1.52
N TYR A 270 -0.35 -0.85 -1.44
CA TYR A 270 -1.51 -0.86 -2.32
C TYR A 270 -2.56 0.10 -1.77
N VAL A 271 -3.02 1.00 -2.61
CA VAL A 271 -3.91 2.10 -2.24
C VAL A 271 -5.16 2.05 -3.10
N SER A 272 -6.33 2.18 -2.49
CA SER A 272 -7.60 2.26 -3.22
C SER A 272 -7.66 3.52 -4.09
N ASN A 273 -8.59 3.55 -5.02
CA ASN A 273 -9.01 4.81 -5.62
C ASN A 273 -9.54 5.75 -4.53
N VAL A 274 -9.48 7.05 -4.80
CA VAL A 274 -10.03 8.07 -3.88
C VAL A 274 -11.51 7.82 -3.67
N ARG A 275 -11.93 7.72 -2.42
CA ARG A 275 -13.31 7.45 -1.99
C ARG A 275 -13.89 8.71 -1.36
N ARG A 276 -14.86 9.35 -2.00
CA ARG A 276 -15.31 10.71 -1.64
C ARG A 276 -16.66 10.77 -0.95
N ASN A 277 -17.51 9.76 -1.13
CA ASN A 277 -18.89 9.76 -0.63
C ASN A 277 -19.26 8.39 -0.07
N LYS A 278 -20.39 8.31 0.63
CA LYS A 278 -20.83 7.10 1.31
C LYS A 278 -20.97 5.89 0.37
N ARG A 279 -21.48 6.07 -0.85
CA ARG A 279 -21.60 5.00 -1.84
C ARG A 279 -20.23 4.44 -2.24
N ASP A 280 -19.22 5.31 -2.41
CA ASP A 280 -17.85 4.88 -2.69
C ASP A 280 -17.27 4.09 -1.52
N TRP A 281 -17.62 4.43 -0.27
CA TRP A 281 -17.15 3.73 0.91
C TRP A 281 -17.84 2.38 1.08
N GLU A 282 -19.16 2.32 0.87
CA GLU A 282 -19.93 1.07 0.92
C GLU A 282 -19.46 0.05 -0.13
N ASP A 283 -19.03 0.51 -1.32
CA ASP A 283 -18.45 -0.35 -2.36
C ASP A 283 -17.19 -1.12 -1.88
N LEU A 284 -16.48 -0.61 -0.88
CA LEU A 284 -15.32 -1.28 -0.29
C LEU A 284 -15.67 -2.65 0.32
N ASN A 285 -16.93 -2.89 0.71
CA ASN A 285 -17.41 -4.19 1.19
C ASN A 285 -17.28 -5.29 0.12
N ASN A 286 -17.30 -4.92 -1.16
CA ASN A 286 -17.06 -5.85 -2.28
C ASN A 286 -15.56 -6.18 -2.45
N HIS A 287 -14.68 -5.39 -1.84
CA HIS A 287 -13.23 -5.49 -2.04
C HIS A 287 -12.45 -5.97 -0.83
N CYS A 288 -13.04 -5.95 0.37
CA CYS A 288 -12.36 -6.36 1.60
C CYS A 288 -13.26 -7.24 2.49
N ASP A 289 -12.65 -8.17 3.22
CA ASP A 289 -13.37 -9.05 4.17
C ASP A 289 -13.30 -8.53 5.60
N THR A 290 -12.22 -7.87 5.96
CA THR A 290 -11.97 -7.27 7.28
C THR A 290 -11.59 -5.82 7.12
N PHE A 291 -12.07 -4.96 8.01
CA PHE A 291 -11.67 -3.56 8.07
C PHE A 291 -10.96 -3.27 9.38
N ILE A 292 -9.79 -2.64 9.29
CA ILE A 292 -9.02 -2.20 10.45
C ILE A 292 -8.95 -0.68 10.42
N VAL A 293 -9.55 -0.02 11.43
CA VAL A 293 -9.24 1.38 11.69
C VAL A 293 -7.94 1.44 12.50
N GLY A 294 -6.96 2.17 11.96
CA GLY A 294 -5.61 2.16 12.50
C GLY A 294 -5.40 3.13 13.65
N SER A 295 -4.15 3.26 14.00
CA SER A 295 -3.64 4.15 15.04
C SER A 295 -3.84 5.63 14.68
N ASP A 296 -3.41 6.50 15.58
CA ASP A 296 -3.60 7.94 15.59
C ASP A 296 -4.98 8.38 16.13
N VAL A 297 -5.23 9.67 16.15
CA VAL A 297 -6.37 10.33 16.81
C VAL A 297 -7.66 10.23 16.00
N VAL A 298 -7.93 9.05 15.45
CA VAL A 298 -9.08 8.77 14.56
C VAL A 298 -10.44 8.93 15.24
N TRP A 299 -10.50 8.85 16.57
CA TRP A 299 -11.73 9.02 17.35
C TRP A 299 -11.81 10.38 18.06
N ASN A 300 -10.96 11.34 17.65
CA ASN A 300 -11.05 12.71 18.11
C ASN A 300 -11.98 13.53 17.21
N TYR A 301 -13.13 13.95 17.74
CA TYR A 301 -14.15 14.66 16.97
C TYR A 301 -13.66 15.95 16.32
N LYS A 302 -12.82 16.74 17.02
CA LYS A 302 -12.29 18.00 16.49
C LYS A 302 -11.28 17.81 15.34
N ILE A 303 -10.59 16.69 15.33
CA ILE A 303 -9.54 16.39 14.32
C ILE A 303 -10.13 15.72 13.09
N CYS A 304 -11.06 14.78 13.29
CA CYS A 304 -11.62 13.99 12.19
C CYS A 304 -12.67 14.72 11.36
N GLY A 305 -13.13 15.89 11.83
CA GLY A 305 -14.08 16.74 11.11
C GLY A 305 -15.53 16.29 11.23
N LEU A 306 -16.43 17.28 11.13
CA LEU A 306 -17.86 17.13 11.37
C LEU A 306 -18.57 16.18 10.39
N GLN A 307 -18.10 16.04 9.16
CA GLN A 307 -18.81 15.31 8.09
C GLN A 307 -18.31 13.87 7.86
N SER A 308 -17.23 13.47 8.51
CA SER A 308 -16.63 12.15 8.28
C SER A 308 -16.20 11.41 9.54
N HIS A 309 -16.68 11.86 10.67
CA HIS A 309 -16.33 11.27 11.96
C HIS A 309 -16.74 9.79 12.05
N GLN A 310 -17.98 9.45 11.65
CA GLN A 310 -18.47 8.07 11.67
C GLN A 310 -17.70 7.13 10.74
N PHE A 311 -17.06 7.65 9.70
CA PHE A 311 -16.22 6.83 8.83
C PHE A 311 -15.11 6.09 9.61
N PHE A 312 -14.54 6.73 10.64
CA PHE A 312 -13.54 6.10 11.50
C PHE A 312 -14.16 5.19 12.57
N PHE A 313 -15.48 5.19 12.70
CA PHE A 313 -16.25 4.17 13.42
C PHE A 313 -16.77 3.07 12.48
N LEU A 314 -16.29 3.05 11.22
CA LEU A 314 -16.62 2.06 10.21
C LEU A 314 -18.13 1.95 9.92
N ASP A 315 -18.81 3.11 9.83
CA ASP A 315 -20.25 3.22 9.58
C ASP A 315 -20.71 2.67 8.22
N PHE A 316 -19.80 2.65 7.26
CA PHE A 316 -20.00 2.14 5.89
C PHE A 316 -19.79 0.62 5.77
N VAL A 317 -19.23 -0.02 6.79
CA VAL A 317 -18.86 -1.43 6.74
C VAL A 317 -20.05 -2.30 7.10
N ASP A 318 -20.38 -3.27 6.24
CA ASP A 318 -21.46 -4.21 6.44
C ASP A 318 -21.28 -5.02 7.73
N ASP A 319 -22.41 -5.39 8.35
CA ASP A 319 -22.38 -6.19 9.58
C ASP A 319 -21.85 -7.62 9.38
N SER A 320 -21.81 -8.09 8.14
CA SER A 320 -21.17 -9.37 7.78
C SER A 320 -19.65 -9.32 7.76
N LYS A 321 -19.05 -8.12 7.69
CA LYS A 321 -17.61 -7.92 7.64
C LYS A 321 -17.03 -7.73 9.04
N LYS A 322 -15.79 -8.17 9.24
CA LYS A 322 -15.09 -8.02 10.51
C LYS A 322 -14.57 -6.59 10.68
N LYS A 323 -14.72 -6.03 11.89
CA LYS A 323 -14.33 -4.66 12.26
C LYS A 323 -13.34 -4.70 13.43
N ILE A 324 -12.17 -4.14 13.24
CA ILE A 324 -11.09 -4.11 14.24
C ILE A 324 -10.62 -2.66 14.41
N ALA A 325 -10.42 -2.22 15.64
CA ALA A 325 -9.69 -0.99 15.94
C ALA A 325 -8.28 -1.37 16.43
N MET A 326 -7.24 -0.80 15.81
CA MET A 326 -5.84 -1.11 16.16
C MET A 326 -5.11 0.13 16.63
N ALA A 327 -4.87 0.22 17.93
CA ALA A 327 -4.22 1.34 18.60
C ALA A 327 -4.91 2.70 18.32
N SER A 328 -6.23 2.69 18.14
CA SER A 328 -7.02 3.91 17.91
C SER A 328 -6.98 4.82 19.12
N SER A 329 -7.04 6.15 18.92
CA SER A 329 -6.89 7.12 19.98
C SER A 329 -8.00 8.18 19.96
N PHE A 330 -8.42 8.60 21.15
CA PHE A 330 -9.32 9.76 21.35
C PHE A 330 -8.53 11.08 21.48
N GLY A 331 -7.20 11.03 21.55
CA GLY A 331 -6.36 12.21 21.77
C GLY A 331 -6.50 12.76 23.18
N SER A 332 -7.10 13.96 23.32
CA SER A 332 -7.28 14.63 24.62
C SER A 332 -8.59 14.31 25.35
N GLY A 333 -9.37 13.35 24.87
CA GLY A 333 -10.66 12.99 25.42
C GLY A 333 -11.73 12.84 24.33
N TYR A 334 -12.94 12.55 24.75
CA TYR A 334 -14.08 12.36 23.86
C TYR A 334 -15.12 13.49 24.08
N ASP A 335 -15.25 14.38 23.11
CA ASP A 335 -16.04 15.61 23.19
C ASP A 335 -17.04 15.80 22.04
N ALA A 336 -17.43 14.70 21.37
CA ALA A 336 -18.46 14.74 20.33
C ALA A 336 -19.81 15.26 20.88
N PRO A 337 -20.63 15.96 20.06
CA PRO A 337 -22.00 16.33 20.42
C PRO A 337 -22.86 15.12 20.76
N GLU A 338 -23.96 15.33 21.49
CA GLU A 338 -24.80 14.24 22.04
C GLU A 338 -25.40 13.35 20.95
N ASP A 339 -25.87 13.93 19.87
CA ASP A 339 -26.39 13.22 18.69
C ASP A 339 -25.33 12.34 18.02
N GLU A 340 -24.11 12.86 17.85
CA GLU A 340 -22.98 12.11 17.34
C GLU A 340 -22.55 10.98 18.30
N ARG A 341 -22.56 11.21 19.61
CA ARG A 341 -22.24 10.18 20.61
C ARG A 341 -23.17 8.97 20.52
N ILE A 342 -24.43 9.17 20.18
CA ILE A 342 -25.40 8.08 20.00
C ILE A 342 -24.99 7.21 18.80
N LEU A 343 -24.60 7.83 17.69
CA LEU A 343 -24.15 7.12 16.49
C LEU A 343 -22.81 6.43 16.73
N ASP A 344 -21.85 7.13 17.32
CA ASP A 344 -20.55 6.56 17.65
C ASP A 344 -20.67 5.34 18.56
N LYS A 345 -21.54 5.44 19.57
CA LYS A 345 -21.86 4.32 20.46
C LYS A 345 -22.47 3.14 19.72
N TYR A 346 -23.34 3.39 18.75
CA TYR A 346 -23.90 2.34 17.91
C TYR A 346 -22.84 1.64 17.09
N TYR A 347 -21.98 2.40 16.40
CA TYR A 347 -20.97 1.82 15.50
C TYR A 347 -19.85 1.12 16.26
N ILE A 348 -19.33 1.68 17.37
CA ILE A 348 -18.24 1.07 18.14
C ILE A 348 -18.66 -0.28 18.76
N ASN A 349 -19.96 -0.43 19.11
CA ASN A 349 -20.49 -1.70 19.59
C ASN A 349 -20.53 -2.81 18.53
N LYS A 350 -20.32 -2.48 17.25
CA LYS A 350 -20.24 -3.43 16.14
C LYS A 350 -18.79 -3.91 15.86
N PHE A 351 -17.82 -3.38 16.58
CA PHE A 351 -16.45 -3.86 16.45
C PHE A 351 -16.29 -5.25 17.07
N ASP A 352 -15.56 -6.10 16.37
CA ASP A 352 -15.21 -7.43 16.86
C ASP A 352 -14.08 -7.37 17.90
N TYR A 353 -13.12 -6.44 17.69
CA TYR A 353 -11.99 -6.21 18.58
C TYR A 353 -11.66 -4.72 18.65
N ILE A 354 -11.39 -4.22 19.85
CA ILE A 354 -11.07 -2.82 20.10
C ILE A 354 -9.74 -2.74 20.84
N GLY A 355 -8.70 -2.33 20.15
CA GLY A 355 -7.39 -1.99 20.70
C GLY A 355 -7.20 -0.47 20.68
N VAL A 356 -6.92 0.11 21.84
CA VAL A 356 -6.64 1.54 22.02
C VAL A 356 -5.21 1.75 22.46
N ARG A 357 -4.61 2.88 22.08
CA ARG A 357 -3.20 3.15 22.34
C ARG A 357 -2.92 3.60 23.77
N GLU A 358 -3.79 4.43 24.32
CA GLU A 358 -3.64 5.01 25.65
C GLU A 358 -4.51 4.30 26.69
N GLU A 359 -4.04 4.23 27.95
CA GLU A 359 -4.79 3.70 29.09
C GLU A 359 -6.13 4.46 29.28
N ASP A 360 -6.12 5.77 29.08
CA ASP A 360 -7.33 6.61 29.12
C ASP A 360 -8.36 6.18 28.06
N GLY A 361 -7.92 5.73 26.90
CA GLY A 361 -8.80 5.20 25.84
C GLY A 361 -9.60 3.98 26.29
N VAL A 362 -9.01 3.09 27.10
CA VAL A 362 -9.72 1.93 27.68
C VAL A 362 -10.84 2.40 28.59
N ARG A 363 -10.56 3.40 29.45
CA ARG A 363 -11.53 4.01 30.33
C ARG A 363 -12.67 4.69 29.55
N LEU A 364 -12.34 5.49 28.53
CA LEU A 364 -13.32 6.17 27.67
C LEU A 364 -14.23 5.19 26.94
N CYS A 365 -13.69 4.08 26.41
CA CYS A 365 -14.47 3.02 25.78
C CYS A 365 -15.52 2.46 26.75
N LYS A 366 -15.15 2.25 28.01
CA LYS A 366 -16.07 1.73 29.03
C LYS A 366 -17.11 2.76 29.44
N GLU A 367 -16.69 3.99 29.74
CA GLU A 367 -17.55 5.04 30.28
C GLU A 367 -18.57 5.56 29.26
N TYR A 368 -18.14 5.89 28.05
CA TYR A 368 -19.01 6.51 27.04
C TYR A 368 -19.78 5.49 26.18
N PHE A 369 -19.14 4.37 25.86
CA PHE A 369 -19.70 3.42 24.90
C PHE A 369 -20.18 2.12 25.55
N GLY A 370 -19.69 1.78 26.75
CA GLY A 370 -20.03 0.53 27.43
C GLY A 370 -19.35 -0.70 26.83
N VAL A 371 -18.30 -0.51 26.03
CA VAL A 371 -17.52 -1.58 25.40
C VAL A 371 -16.22 -1.82 26.16
N ASN A 372 -15.69 -3.04 26.07
CA ASN A 372 -14.36 -3.37 26.56
C ASN A 372 -13.34 -3.10 25.43
N ALA A 373 -12.20 -2.56 25.81
CA ALA A 373 -11.07 -2.33 24.92
C ALA A 373 -9.79 -2.83 25.59
N ASP A 374 -8.84 -3.29 24.79
CA ASP A 374 -7.51 -3.69 25.23
C ASP A 374 -6.52 -2.55 24.93
N GLN A 375 -5.55 -2.34 25.82
CA GLN A 375 -4.44 -1.45 25.51
C GLN A 375 -3.43 -2.15 24.63
N VAL A 376 -3.07 -1.54 23.50
CA VAL A 376 -2.10 -2.08 22.54
C VAL A 376 -1.10 -0.99 22.15
N ILE A 377 0.14 -1.38 21.85
CA ILE A 377 1.18 -0.43 21.46
C ILE A 377 0.97 0.08 20.03
N ASP A 378 1.50 1.27 19.72
CA ASP A 378 1.45 1.84 18.37
C ASP A 378 2.09 0.90 17.33
N PRO A 379 1.49 0.74 16.13
CA PRO A 379 2.01 -0.12 15.05
C PRO A 379 3.47 0.13 14.67
N VAL A 380 4.02 1.33 14.88
CA VAL A 380 5.43 1.60 14.58
C VAL A 380 6.39 0.74 15.40
N PHE A 381 6.00 0.30 16.60
CA PHE A 381 6.80 -0.60 17.41
C PHE A 381 6.62 -2.07 17.03
N ILE A 382 5.43 -2.42 16.48
CA ILE A 382 5.11 -3.80 16.06
C ILE A 382 5.83 -4.16 14.75
N CYS A 383 6.01 -3.18 13.87
CA CYS A 383 6.73 -3.36 12.62
C CYS A 383 8.21 -3.64 12.89
N ASP A 384 8.79 -4.58 12.14
CA ASP A 384 10.22 -4.86 12.25
C ASP A 384 11.03 -3.58 12.04
N LYS A 385 11.81 -3.21 13.06
CA LYS A 385 12.61 -1.98 13.05
C LYS A 385 13.63 -1.92 11.89
N THR A 386 14.07 -3.07 11.36
CA THR A 386 14.97 -3.13 10.20
C THR A 386 14.40 -2.38 9.00
N VAL A 387 13.09 -2.38 8.83
CA VAL A 387 12.39 -1.62 7.78
C VAL A 387 12.71 -0.12 7.85
N TYR A 388 12.75 0.44 9.05
CA TYR A 388 13.04 1.87 9.23
C TYR A 388 14.53 2.18 9.06
N TYR A 389 15.41 1.27 9.48
CA TYR A 389 16.85 1.38 9.22
C TYR A 389 17.12 1.37 7.72
N GLU A 390 16.53 0.44 6.97
CA GLU A 390 16.66 0.37 5.52
C GLU A 390 16.13 1.61 4.81
N LEU A 391 15.00 2.18 5.27
CA LEU A 391 14.46 3.44 4.74
C LEU A 391 15.41 4.60 4.98
N ALA A 392 15.92 4.76 6.19
CA ALA A 392 16.86 5.83 6.53
C ALA A 392 18.19 5.69 5.76
N ASP A 393 18.63 4.45 5.47
CA ASP A 393 19.89 4.17 4.77
C ASP A 393 19.79 4.25 3.24
N LYS A 394 18.59 4.43 2.68
CA LYS A 394 18.42 4.67 1.24
C LYS A 394 19.13 5.95 0.75
N LEU A 395 19.35 6.89 1.65
CA LEU A 395 20.03 8.13 1.34
C LEU A 395 21.54 7.90 1.34
N ASN A 396 22.17 8.05 0.20
CA ASN A 396 23.62 7.87 0.02
C ASN A 396 24.44 9.12 0.44
N TYR A 397 23.91 9.97 1.31
CA TYR A 397 24.69 11.08 1.83
C TYR A 397 25.00 10.90 3.32
N ARG A 398 26.17 11.36 3.73
CA ARG A 398 26.60 11.39 5.12
C ARG A 398 26.79 12.85 5.52
N THR A 399 26.39 13.15 6.73
CA THR A 399 26.81 14.41 7.38
C THR A 399 28.19 14.17 8.01
N ASP A 400 29.14 15.00 7.66
CA ASP A 400 30.52 14.91 8.20
C ASP A 400 30.69 15.62 9.56
N TYR A 401 29.56 15.95 10.21
CA TYR A 401 29.50 16.64 11.50
C TYR A 401 28.39 16.08 12.39
N SER A 402 28.61 16.18 13.71
CA SER A 402 27.61 15.79 14.72
C SER A 402 26.51 16.83 14.81
N PHE A 403 25.27 16.37 14.96
CA PHE A 403 24.10 17.24 15.06
C PHE A 403 23.07 16.73 16.06
N ILE A 404 22.30 17.64 16.64
CA ILE A 404 21.03 17.33 17.29
C ILE A 404 19.90 17.44 16.26
N SER A 405 18.94 16.54 16.31
CA SER A 405 17.75 16.57 15.47
C SER A 405 16.57 17.08 16.29
N ALA A 406 15.85 18.05 15.74
CA ALA A 406 14.64 18.58 16.35
C ALA A 406 13.44 18.43 15.42
N TYR A 407 12.35 17.82 15.89
CA TYR A 407 11.07 17.78 15.16
C TYR A 407 10.02 18.49 15.99
N ILE A 408 9.72 19.75 15.62
CA ILE A 408 8.89 20.68 16.38
C ILE A 408 7.66 21.09 15.56
N LEU A 409 6.48 20.66 16.01
CA LEU A 409 5.20 20.94 15.36
C LEU A 409 4.67 22.34 15.73
N GLY A 410 4.93 22.78 16.96
CA GLY A 410 4.50 24.09 17.47
C GLY A 410 5.68 24.90 18.00
N PRO A 411 6.40 25.65 17.13
CA PRO A 411 7.57 26.43 17.54
C PRO A 411 7.19 27.63 18.42
N ASP A 412 7.96 27.80 19.49
CA ASP A 412 7.96 28.96 20.37
C ASP A 412 9.39 29.25 20.86
N ILE A 413 9.58 30.41 21.49
CA ILE A 413 10.90 30.90 21.91
C ILE A 413 11.50 30.01 23.02
N ILE A 414 10.66 29.42 23.88
CA ILE A 414 11.13 28.57 24.99
C ILE A 414 11.72 27.28 24.41
N LYS A 415 11.01 26.62 23.51
CA LYS A 415 11.51 25.42 22.82
C LYS A 415 12.80 25.72 22.06
N TYR A 416 12.87 26.85 21.38
CA TYR A 416 14.09 27.24 20.69
C TYR A 416 15.28 27.47 21.64
N ASN A 417 15.05 28.12 22.79
CA ASN A 417 16.09 28.28 23.80
C ASN A 417 16.54 26.94 24.40
N ILE A 418 15.63 25.98 24.57
CA ILE A 418 15.96 24.61 24.97
C ILE A 418 16.86 23.94 23.93
N LEU A 419 16.49 24.02 22.65
CA LEU A 419 17.30 23.48 21.55
C LEU A 419 18.70 24.07 21.54
N LYS A 420 18.80 25.39 21.68
CA LYS A 420 20.08 26.11 21.70
C LYS A 420 20.94 25.65 22.88
N LYS A 421 20.36 25.58 24.07
CA LYS A 421 21.07 25.10 25.27
C LYS A 421 21.58 23.66 25.10
N ILE A 422 20.77 22.75 24.53
CA ILE A 422 21.20 21.37 24.29
C ILE A 422 22.30 21.32 23.22
N SER A 423 22.20 22.10 22.15
CA SER A 423 23.22 22.22 21.10
C SER A 423 24.57 22.69 21.68
N GLU A 424 24.55 23.68 22.59
CA GLU A 424 25.74 24.16 23.28
C GLU A 424 26.36 23.08 24.20
N ILE A 425 25.54 22.39 25.00
CA ILE A 425 26.00 21.31 25.91
C ILE A 425 26.60 20.14 25.12
N GLN A 426 25.96 19.73 24.02
CA GLN A 426 26.39 18.61 23.19
C GLN A 426 27.49 19.00 22.19
N ASN A 427 27.79 20.28 22.04
CA ASN A 427 28.71 20.83 21.03
C ASN A 427 28.38 20.32 19.62
N CYS A 428 27.10 20.36 19.23
CA CYS A 428 26.56 19.85 17.96
C CYS A 428 25.78 20.91 17.22
N GLU A 429 25.73 20.81 15.89
CA GLU A 429 24.83 21.63 15.07
C GLU A 429 23.35 21.27 15.30
N MET A 430 22.43 22.18 14.99
CA MET A 430 21.00 21.94 15.04
C MET A 430 20.45 21.62 13.66
N LYS A 431 19.74 20.51 13.51
CA LYS A 431 18.91 20.17 12.36
C LYS A 431 17.44 20.21 12.79
N ILE A 432 16.79 21.31 12.48
CA ILE A 432 15.40 21.57 12.85
C ILE A 432 14.48 21.16 11.69
N ILE A 433 13.54 20.28 11.97
CA ILE A 433 12.45 19.89 11.06
C ILE A 433 11.18 20.51 11.62
N GLU A 434 10.50 21.32 10.82
CA GLU A 434 9.26 21.96 11.23
C GLU A 434 8.02 21.17 10.81
N ASN A 435 6.86 21.62 11.27
CA ASN A 435 5.57 21.07 10.87
C ASN A 435 5.34 21.30 9.36
N PRO A 436 5.32 20.24 8.54
CA PRO A 436 5.18 20.39 7.09
C PRO A 436 3.81 20.92 6.65
N ASN A 437 2.81 20.97 7.55
CA ASN A 437 1.51 21.59 7.27
C ASN A 437 1.56 23.13 7.31
N ILE A 438 2.54 23.70 8.01
CA ILE A 438 2.74 25.15 8.15
C ILE A 438 4.20 25.53 7.89
N PRO A 439 4.70 25.30 6.65
CA PRO A 439 6.10 25.52 6.33
C PRO A 439 6.49 27.01 6.49
N GLY A 440 7.71 27.24 6.95
CA GLY A 440 8.27 28.58 7.18
C GLY A 440 7.89 29.22 8.52
N VAL A 441 7.17 28.50 9.38
CA VAL A 441 6.73 29.04 10.68
C VAL A 441 7.89 29.34 11.62
N PHE A 442 9.00 28.57 11.57
CA PHE A 442 10.21 28.85 12.35
C PHE A 442 10.85 30.17 11.92
N LYS A 443 11.00 30.38 10.62
CA LYS A 443 11.54 31.63 10.08
C LYS A 443 10.66 32.81 10.43
N GLN A 444 9.34 32.67 10.27
CA GLN A 444 8.39 33.73 10.57
C GLN A 444 8.37 34.13 12.05
N LYS A 445 8.37 33.15 12.97
CA LYS A 445 8.25 33.41 14.42
C LYS A 445 9.57 33.70 15.10
N LEU A 446 10.66 33.08 14.66
CA LEU A 446 11.93 33.05 15.39
C LEU A 446 13.13 33.51 14.56
N GLY A 447 12.95 33.81 13.25
CA GLY A 447 14.03 34.18 12.35
C GLY A 447 15.03 33.05 12.05
N VAL A 448 14.67 31.80 12.31
CA VAL A 448 15.54 30.63 12.21
C VAL A 448 15.13 29.78 11.01
N GLU A 449 16.10 29.36 10.21
CA GLU A 449 15.86 28.44 9.10
C GLU A 449 15.62 27.01 9.63
N ALA A 450 14.65 26.34 9.03
CA ALA A 450 14.31 24.96 9.33
C ALA A 450 14.11 24.16 8.03
N LEU A 451 14.20 22.84 8.10
CA LEU A 451 13.84 21.95 6.99
C LEU A 451 12.32 21.89 6.86
N HIS A 452 11.79 22.34 5.72
CA HIS A 452 10.36 22.52 5.54
C HIS A 452 9.62 21.20 5.27
N THR A 453 10.12 20.41 4.32
CA THR A 453 9.43 19.19 3.86
C THR A 453 10.43 18.12 3.45
N PRO A 454 11.27 17.61 4.37
CA PRO A 454 12.13 16.47 4.05
C PRO A 454 11.30 15.26 3.64
N SER A 455 11.86 14.34 2.86
CA SER A 455 11.20 13.07 2.56
C SER A 455 11.05 12.22 3.84
N VAL A 456 10.23 11.16 3.77
CA VAL A 456 10.09 10.24 4.90
C VAL A 456 11.42 9.59 5.26
N GLU A 457 12.21 9.26 4.25
CA GLU A 457 13.56 8.70 4.41
C GLU A 457 14.51 9.71 5.05
N GLU A 458 14.47 10.98 4.66
CA GLU A 458 15.26 12.04 5.28
C GLU A 458 14.87 12.31 6.73
N TRP A 459 13.56 12.31 7.02
CA TRP A 459 13.06 12.47 8.38
C TRP A 459 13.57 11.34 9.29
N LEU A 460 13.51 10.07 8.83
CA LEU A 460 14.07 8.92 9.54
C LEU A 460 15.59 9.03 9.66
N TYR A 461 16.29 9.46 8.60
CA TYR A 461 17.75 9.65 8.61
C TYR A 461 18.20 10.63 9.68
N TYR A 462 17.54 11.79 9.79
CA TYR A 462 17.91 12.79 10.80
C TYR A 462 17.66 12.30 12.23
N ILE A 463 16.63 11.54 12.51
CA ILE A 463 16.41 10.97 13.84
C ILE A 463 17.41 9.84 14.12
N LYS A 464 17.64 8.97 13.15
CA LYS A 464 18.57 7.83 13.30
C LYS A 464 20.01 8.27 13.56
N ASN A 465 20.47 9.33 12.92
CA ASN A 465 21.90 9.71 12.93
C ASN A 465 22.22 10.88 13.85
N CYS A 466 21.26 11.45 14.57
CA CYS A 466 21.54 12.52 15.53
C CYS A 466 22.24 12.02 16.79
N GLU A 467 22.96 12.90 17.48
CA GLU A 467 23.50 12.65 18.81
C GLU A 467 22.42 12.76 19.88
N PHE A 468 21.47 13.65 19.70
CA PHE A 468 20.36 13.88 20.60
C PHE A 468 19.10 14.30 19.84
N PHE A 469 17.93 13.81 20.24
CA PHE A 469 16.65 14.16 19.66
C PHE A 469 15.84 15.06 20.59
N VAL A 470 15.25 16.14 20.03
CA VAL A 470 14.32 17.00 20.74
C VAL A 470 13.02 17.10 19.93
N GLY A 471 11.86 16.97 20.59
CA GLY A 471 10.61 17.06 19.86
C GLY A 471 9.39 17.37 20.70
N ASP A 472 8.31 17.71 20.02
CA ASP A 472 6.96 17.85 20.57
C ASP A 472 5.94 16.96 19.84
N SER A 473 6.46 15.98 19.09
CA SER A 473 5.67 14.99 18.34
C SER A 473 5.71 13.62 19.02
N PHE A 474 4.54 13.00 19.19
CA PHE A 474 4.46 11.64 19.73
C PHE A 474 5.26 10.63 18.89
N HIS A 475 5.11 10.67 17.57
CA HIS A 475 5.85 9.76 16.71
C HIS A 475 7.35 10.11 16.62
N GLY A 476 7.71 11.39 16.83
CA GLY A 476 9.12 11.77 17.03
C GLY A 476 9.73 11.03 18.23
N LEU A 477 9.01 10.97 19.36
CA LEU A 477 9.39 10.15 20.52
C LEU A 477 9.49 8.66 20.17
N CYS A 478 8.48 8.11 19.47
CA CYS A 478 8.51 6.69 19.07
C CYS A 478 9.76 6.35 18.26
N PHE A 479 10.12 7.18 17.28
CA PHE A 479 11.30 6.91 16.44
C PHE A 479 12.63 7.19 17.17
N ALA A 480 12.69 8.14 18.11
CA ALA A 480 13.83 8.28 18.99
C ALA A 480 14.07 7.00 19.82
N LEU A 481 13.00 6.39 20.33
CA LEU A 481 13.06 5.11 21.05
C LEU A 481 13.48 3.95 20.12
N ILE A 482 12.89 3.84 18.93
CA ILE A 482 13.21 2.79 17.93
C ILE A 482 14.69 2.84 17.52
N PHE A 483 15.25 4.03 17.37
CA PHE A 483 16.66 4.23 17.00
C PHE A 483 17.61 4.34 18.22
N ASN A 484 17.11 4.13 19.44
CA ASN A 484 17.87 4.19 20.68
C ASN A 484 18.60 5.54 20.86
N LYS A 485 17.94 6.65 20.57
CA LYS A 485 18.53 7.98 20.69
C LYS A 485 18.25 8.61 22.05
N PRO A 486 19.23 9.27 22.68
CA PRO A 486 18.94 10.14 23.79
C PRO A 486 17.96 11.23 23.35
N PHE A 487 16.97 11.54 24.18
CA PHE A 487 15.92 12.49 23.76
C PHE A 487 15.39 13.34 24.91
N LEU A 488 14.73 14.43 24.53
CA LEU A 488 13.89 15.25 25.40
C LEU A 488 12.61 15.62 24.63
N ILE A 489 11.45 15.40 25.26
CA ILE A 489 10.16 15.83 24.72
C ILE A 489 9.75 17.11 25.41
N THR A 490 9.45 18.15 24.62
CA THR A 490 9.16 19.52 25.10
C THR A 490 7.74 19.91 24.71
N VAL A 491 6.83 19.97 25.68
CA VAL A 491 5.42 20.28 25.44
C VAL A 491 4.91 21.29 26.46
N ASN A 492 3.81 21.98 26.14
CA ASN A 492 3.06 22.73 27.13
C ASN A 492 2.19 21.75 27.94
N SER A 493 2.03 22.01 29.25
CA SER A 493 1.25 21.11 30.12
C SER A 493 -0.23 20.99 29.72
N ASN A 494 -0.75 21.93 28.93
CA ASN A 494 -2.12 21.92 28.39
C ASN A 494 -2.17 21.40 26.94
N VAL A 495 -1.10 20.77 26.44
CA VAL A 495 -1.08 20.25 25.05
C VAL A 495 -2.15 19.19 24.86
N SER A 496 -2.87 19.29 23.76
CA SER A 496 -3.83 18.25 23.39
C SER A 496 -3.13 16.90 23.14
N GLY A 497 -3.62 15.85 23.77
CA GLY A 497 -3.05 14.51 23.65
C GLY A 497 -1.79 14.27 24.46
N LEU A 498 -1.61 15.01 25.57
CA LEU A 498 -0.53 14.79 26.55
C LEU A 498 -0.47 13.33 27.02
N GLN A 499 -1.60 12.68 27.18
CA GLN A 499 -1.73 11.30 27.63
C GLN A 499 -0.93 10.31 26.79
N ARG A 500 -0.76 10.57 25.49
CA ARG A 500 0.04 9.73 24.59
C ARG A 500 1.51 9.65 25.04
N PHE A 501 2.09 10.80 25.39
CA PHE A 501 3.46 10.89 25.89
C PHE A 501 3.57 10.27 27.29
N SER A 502 2.66 10.67 28.19
CA SER A 502 2.67 10.22 29.57
C SER A 502 2.51 8.70 29.69
N THR A 503 1.59 8.11 28.92
CA THR A 503 1.36 6.65 28.91
C THR A 503 2.62 5.91 28.46
N LEU A 504 3.22 6.32 27.33
CA LEU A 504 4.41 5.66 26.79
C LEU A 504 5.63 5.82 27.72
N LEU A 505 5.89 7.04 28.19
CA LEU A 505 7.03 7.34 29.05
C LEU A 505 6.91 6.65 30.42
N LYS A 506 5.73 6.63 31.02
CA LYS A 506 5.45 5.88 32.26
C LYS A 506 5.67 4.38 32.08
N MET A 507 5.22 3.82 30.95
CA MET A 507 5.40 2.40 30.65
C MET A 507 6.88 1.99 30.63
N ILE A 508 7.77 2.87 30.16
CA ILE A 508 9.21 2.60 30.05
C ILE A 508 10.06 3.24 31.15
N GLY A 509 9.45 3.92 32.14
CA GLY A 509 10.14 4.54 33.27
C GLY A 509 11.00 5.77 32.91
N LEU A 510 10.57 6.54 31.92
CA LEU A 510 11.30 7.72 31.40
C LEU A 510 10.47 9.02 31.50
N GLU A 511 9.62 9.17 32.53
CA GLU A 511 8.77 10.35 32.72
C GLU A 511 9.60 11.64 32.85
N ASN A 512 10.83 11.56 33.36
CA ASN A 512 11.77 12.67 33.46
C ASN A 512 12.25 13.22 32.10
N ARG A 513 11.95 12.53 31.00
CA ARG A 513 12.22 12.98 29.62
C ARG A 513 11.07 13.79 29.01
N LEU A 514 10.01 14.05 29.77
CA LEU A 514 8.92 14.95 29.39
C LEU A 514 9.10 16.29 30.11
N PHE A 515 9.42 17.32 29.35
CA PHE A 515 9.69 18.66 29.86
C PHE A 515 8.52 19.60 29.53
N PHE A 516 7.94 20.20 30.57
CA PHE A 516 6.83 21.13 30.43
C PHE A 516 7.35 22.56 30.28
N THR A 517 7.20 23.15 29.10
CA THR A 517 7.71 24.48 28.76
C THR A 517 7.11 25.62 29.59
N ASP A 518 5.94 25.41 30.21
CA ASP A 518 5.22 26.35 31.05
C ASP A 518 5.41 26.15 32.57
N LYS A 519 6.12 25.06 32.98
CA LYS A 519 6.25 24.71 34.40
C LYS A 519 7.69 24.40 34.83
N ASP A 520 8.45 23.79 33.94
CA ASP A 520 9.78 23.30 34.29
C ASP A 520 10.86 24.37 34.10
N ASP A 521 11.88 24.32 34.95
CA ASP A 521 12.99 25.24 34.90
C ASP A 521 14.01 24.79 33.84
N ILE A 522 14.28 25.63 32.85
CA ILE A 522 15.26 25.39 31.79
C ILE A 522 16.68 25.13 32.31
N GLN A 523 17.00 25.55 33.55
CA GLN A 523 18.30 25.28 34.16
C GLN A 523 18.51 23.80 34.48
N LYS A 524 17.44 23.03 34.68
CA LYS A 524 17.47 21.57 34.94
C LYS A 524 17.75 20.73 33.71
N ILE A 525 17.76 21.31 32.52
CA ILE A 525 17.95 20.55 31.26
C ILE A 525 19.29 19.79 31.30
N GLU A 526 20.35 20.42 31.74
CA GLU A 526 21.68 19.77 31.82
C GLU A 526 21.67 18.54 32.71
N GLU A 527 21.03 18.62 33.88
CA GLU A 527 20.83 17.48 34.77
C GLU A 527 20.03 16.36 34.11
N ILE A 528 18.93 16.70 33.44
CA ILE A 528 18.06 15.75 32.78
C ILE A 528 18.80 15.02 31.65
N ILE A 529 19.47 15.75 30.75
CA ILE A 529 20.11 15.18 29.58
C ILE A 529 21.41 14.43 29.89
N SER A 530 22.07 14.75 31.02
CA SER A 530 23.28 14.04 31.48
C SER A 530 23.01 12.62 32.00
N GLN A 531 21.74 12.33 32.35
CA GLN A 531 21.35 10.98 32.79
C GLN A 531 21.28 10.05 31.56
N PRO A 532 22.07 8.95 31.52
CA PRO A 532 22.01 8.02 30.40
C PRO A 532 20.67 7.26 30.39
N ILE A 533 20.17 6.93 29.20
CA ILE A 533 19.01 6.04 29.02
C ILE A 533 19.55 4.60 28.89
N ASP A 534 19.13 3.71 29.80
CA ASP A 534 19.42 2.28 29.64
C ASP A 534 18.47 1.63 28.64
N TYR A 535 18.88 1.66 27.38
CA TYR A 535 18.11 1.07 26.30
C TYR A 535 17.98 -0.47 26.38
N SER A 536 18.76 -1.15 27.18
CA SER A 536 18.59 -2.60 27.40
C SER A 536 17.29 -2.89 28.17
N ILE A 537 16.95 -2.02 29.13
CA ILE A 537 15.69 -2.09 29.89
C ILE A 537 14.53 -1.61 29.04
N VAL A 538 14.68 -0.43 28.42
CA VAL A 538 13.65 0.18 27.59
C VAL A 538 13.23 -0.75 26.46
N ASN A 539 14.18 -1.28 25.69
CA ASN A 539 13.89 -2.20 24.59
C ASN A 539 13.19 -3.47 25.08
N ARG A 540 13.61 -4.07 26.20
CA ARG A 540 12.94 -5.25 26.75
C ARG A 540 11.48 -4.99 27.09
N ILE A 541 11.15 -3.82 27.64
CA ILE A 541 9.77 -3.44 27.97
C ILE A 541 8.97 -3.27 26.67
N ILE A 542 9.51 -2.52 25.70
CA ILE A 542 8.87 -2.30 24.40
C ILE A 542 8.66 -3.62 23.66
N ASP A 543 9.66 -4.50 23.64
CA ASP A 543 9.59 -5.80 22.95
C ASP A 543 8.49 -6.70 23.53
N ASN A 544 8.29 -6.69 24.86
CA ASN A 544 7.18 -7.43 25.49
C ASN A 544 5.81 -6.89 25.01
N HIS A 545 5.58 -5.58 25.10
CA HIS A 545 4.33 -4.96 24.62
C HIS A 545 4.13 -5.13 23.11
N THR A 546 5.20 -5.11 22.35
CA THR A 546 5.18 -5.38 20.91
C THR A 546 4.70 -6.79 20.62
N LYS A 547 5.26 -7.79 21.33
CA LYS A 547 4.86 -9.18 21.18
C LYS A 547 3.38 -9.38 21.54
N ASP A 548 2.95 -8.88 22.68
CA ASP A 548 1.57 -9.00 23.13
C ASP A 548 0.60 -8.35 22.15
N SER A 549 0.92 -7.15 21.63
CA SER A 549 0.10 -6.44 20.67
C SER A 549 0.10 -7.10 19.28
N TYR A 550 1.21 -7.70 18.87
CA TYR A 550 1.29 -8.51 17.65
C TYR A 550 0.38 -9.73 17.73
N GLU A 551 0.46 -10.49 18.83
CA GLU A 551 -0.37 -11.67 19.06
C GLU A 551 -1.85 -11.30 19.17
N TRP A 552 -2.15 -10.18 19.83
CA TRP A 552 -3.51 -9.62 19.90
C TRP A 552 -4.08 -9.32 18.50
N LEU A 553 -3.34 -8.59 17.66
CA LEU A 553 -3.77 -8.25 16.31
C LEU A 553 -3.95 -9.50 15.44
N LEU A 554 -3.00 -10.43 15.51
CA LEU A 554 -3.07 -11.69 14.76
C LEU A 554 -4.30 -12.51 15.16
N ASN A 555 -4.59 -12.60 16.46
CA ASN A 555 -5.79 -13.26 16.97
C ASN A 555 -7.06 -12.53 16.52
N ALA A 556 -7.10 -11.19 16.60
CA ALA A 556 -8.23 -10.39 16.15
C ALA A 556 -8.55 -10.62 14.67
N ILE A 557 -7.52 -10.73 13.82
CA ILE A 557 -7.71 -10.99 12.39
C ILE A 557 -8.15 -12.45 12.14
N LYS A 558 -7.55 -13.43 12.79
CA LYS A 558 -7.81 -14.86 12.53
C LYS A 558 -9.09 -15.41 13.15
N SER A 559 -9.55 -14.82 14.27
CA SER A 559 -10.76 -15.29 14.94
C SER A 559 -12.00 -15.14 14.06
N GLU A 560 -13.03 -15.89 14.37
CA GLU A 560 -14.33 -15.73 13.71
C GLU A 560 -14.94 -14.38 14.04
N LYS A 561 -15.79 -13.88 13.13
CA LYS A 561 -16.56 -12.66 13.36
C LYS A 561 -17.50 -12.83 14.55
N ARG A 562 -17.53 -11.84 15.43
CA ARG A 562 -18.46 -11.81 16.56
C ARG A 562 -19.77 -11.16 16.12
N TYR A 563 -20.86 -11.89 16.25
CA TYR A 563 -22.20 -11.34 16.01
C TYR A 563 -22.70 -10.68 17.30
N ASN A 564 -22.46 -9.39 17.45
CA ASN A 564 -22.99 -8.63 18.56
C ASN A 564 -24.41 -8.17 18.25
N THR A 565 -25.42 -8.99 18.58
CA THR A 565 -26.80 -8.55 18.72
C THR A 565 -26.89 -7.71 19.99
N THR A 566 -26.69 -6.42 19.90
CA THR A 566 -26.75 -5.54 21.05
C THR A 566 -28.16 -5.01 21.25
N ALA A 567 -28.47 -4.61 22.50
CA ALA A 567 -29.67 -3.86 22.84
C ALA A 567 -29.85 -2.57 21.98
N TYR A 568 -28.83 -2.15 21.27
CA TYR A 568 -28.84 -1.02 20.33
C TYR A 568 -29.56 -1.32 19.02
N ASP A 569 -29.51 -2.56 18.49
CA ASP A 569 -30.31 -2.94 17.32
C ASP A 569 -31.80 -2.79 17.62
N VAL A 570 -32.19 -3.05 18.86
CA VAL A 570 -33.56 -2.83 19.35
C VAL A 570 -33.90 -1.34 19.49
N LEU A 571 -32.92 -0.52 19.92
CA LEU A 571 -33.11 0.92 20.07
C LEU A 571 -33.20 1.64 18.73
N ILE A 572 -32.33 1.27 17.78
CA ILE A 572 -32.36 1.85 16.43
C ILE A 572 -33.60 1.42 15.66
N LYS A 573 -33.99 0.16 15.71
CA LYS A 573 -35.29 -0.28 15.16
C LYS A 573 -36.47 0.47 15.78
N LYS A 574 -36.36 0.88 17.05
CA LYS A 574 -37.36 1.74 17.68
C LYS A 574 -37.30 3.19 17.20
N LEU A 575 -36.10 3.72 16.94
CA LEU A 575 -35.89 5.07 16.39
C LEU A 575 -36.32 5.15 14.93
N GLU A 576 -35.93 4.20 14.12
CA GLU A 576 -36.37 4.05 12.72
C GLU A 576 -37.90 3.98 12.62
N LYS A 577 -38.54 3.21 13.51
CA LYS A 577 -39.99 3.15 13.61
C LYS A 577 -40.62 4.50 14.00
N LYS A 578 -39.93 5.32 14.81
CA LYS A 578 -40.40 6.67 15.16
C LYS A 578 -40.18 7.66 14.01
N ILE A 579 -39.03 7.59 13.33
CA ILE A 579 -38.71 8.43 12.16
C ILE A 579 -39.70 8.14 11.03
N ASN A 580 -39.93 6.88 10.70
CA ASN A 580 -40.91 6.49 9.68
C ASN A 580 -42.32 6.97 10.02
N LYS A 581 -42.72 6.97 11.30
CA LYS A 581 -44.00 7.54 11.74
C LYS A 581 -44.06 9.07 11.58
N ILE A 582 -42.95 9.78 11.77
CA ILE A 582 -42.86 11.23 11.58
C ILE A 582 -42.88 11.56 10.08
N GLU A 583 -42.16 10.80 9.25
CA GLU A 583 -42.22 10.96 7.80
C GLU A 583 -43.61 10.68 7.22
N ASP A 584 -44.30 9.67 7.70
CA ASP A 584 -45.69 9.38 7.32
C ASP A 584 -46.65 10.49 7.76
N TYR A 585 -46.41 11.10 8.91
CA TYR A 585 -47.21 12.26 9.38
C TYR A 585 -46.94 13.51 8.51
N LEU A 586 -45.68 13.74 8.14
CA LEU A 586 -45.28 14.86 7.25
C LEU A 586 -45.78 14.71 5.81
N LYS A 587 -46.06 13.50 5.34
CA LYS A 587 -46.67 13.22 4.03
C LYS A 587 -48.21 13.44 4.05
N LEU A 588 -48.83 13.52 5.23
CA LEU A 588 -50.25 13.73 5.40
C LEU A 588 -50.63 15.21 5.70
N VAL A 589 -49.62 16.05 5.90
CA VAL A 589 -49.73 17.51 6.03
C VAL A 589 -49.20 18.16 4.75
#